data_eab1fcc45e719a3b2414d212dde1d4ca
#
_entry.id   eab1fcc45e719a3b2414d212dde1d4ca
#
_cell.length_a   1.000
_cell.length_b   1.000
_cell.length_c   1.000
_cell.angle_alpha   90.00
_cell.angle_beta   90.00
_cell.angle_gamma   90.00
#
_symmetry.space_group_name_H-M   'P 1'
#
loop_
_entity.id
_entity.type
_entity.pdbx_description
1 polymer ?
#
loop_
_entity_poly.entity_id
_entity_poly.type
_entity_poly.pdbx_seq_one_letter_code
_entity_poly.pdbx_strand_id
1 'polypeptide(L)' 'MKSKKIGITLRVVENTSYVEKRDALSQDWPSLLESINCIPVFIPNSTASTKSILQEMDLDGIILSG' A
#
# COMPACT_ATOMS: atom_id res chain seq x y z
N MET A 1 -19.03 -12.95 -5.06
CA MET A 1 -17.91 -13.34 -4.20
C MET A 1 -17.30 -12.09 -3.57
N LYS A 2 -17.04 -12.14 -2.27
CA LYS A 2 -16.50 -10.98 -1.56
C LYS A 2 -15.01 -10.81 -1.88
N SER A 3 -14.62 -9.59 -2.29
CA SER A 3 -13.22 -9.29 -2.59
C SER A 3 -12.39 -9.27 -1.30
N LYS A 4 -11.14 -9.70 -1.39
CA LYS A 4 -10.20 -9.64 -0.28
C LYS A 4 -9.46 -8.30 -0.30
N LYS A 5 -9.23 -7.75 0.87
CA LYS A 5 -8.48 -6.49 1.04
C LYS A 5 -7.04 -6.82 1.39
N ILE A 6 -6.12 -6.43 0.53
CA ILE A 6 -4.69 -6.69 0.69
C ILE A 6 -3.96 -5.38 0.91
N GLY A 7 -3.34 -5.25 2.08
CA GLY A 7 -2.49 -4.11 2.36
C GLY A 7 -1.17 -4.25 1.61
N ILE A 8 -0.67 -3.14 1.08
CA ILE A 8 0.61 -3.15 0.38
C ILE A 8 1.44 -1.96 0.83
N THR A 9 2.67 -2.24 1.27
CA THR A 9 3.58 -1.19 1.70
C THR A 9 4.17 -0.46 0.50
N LEU A 10 4.51 0.80 0.71
CA LEU A 10 5.03 1.68 -0.33
C LEU A 10 6.50 1.96 -0.07
N ARG A 11 7.24 2.26 -1.14
CA ARG A 11 8.63 2.69 -1.00
C ARG A 11 8.70 4.20 -0.95
N VAL A 12 9.74 4.72 -0.28
CA VAL A 12 9.99 6.15 -0.22
C VAL A 12 10.85 6.56 -1.41
N VAL A 13 10.41 7.60 -2.12
CA VAL A 13 11.14 8.19 -3.23
C VAL A 13 11.42 9.64 -2.89
N GLU A 14 12.67 10.07 -3.04
CA GLU A 14 13.08 11.44 -2.80
C GLU A 14 13.27 12.18 -4.12
N ASN A 15 12.81 13.42 -4.15
CA ASN A 15 13.05 14.29 -5.28
C ASN A 15 14.40 15.00 -5.09
N THR A 16 15.26 14.99 -6.12
CA THR A 16 16.60 15.60 -6.06
C THR A 16 16.57 17.11 -6.27
N SER A 17 15.49 17.64 -6.83
CA SER A 17 15.35 19.08 -7.12
C SER A 17 14.94 19.89 -5.90
N TYR A 18 14.25 19.27 -4.95
CA TYR A 18 13.78 19.90 -3.72
C TYR A 18 13.53 18.82 -2.69
N VAL A 19 13.44 19.24 -1.42
CA VAL A 19 13.28 18.28 -0.30
C VAL A 19 11.83 17.83 -0.22
N GLU A 20 11.53 16.73 -0.89
CA GLU A 20 10.21 16.11 -0.83
C GLU A 20 10.35 14.59 -0.84
N LYS A 21 9.72 13.95 0.13
CA LYS A 21 9.63 12.50 0.18
C LYS A 21 8.25 12.07 -0.28
N ARG A 22 8.19 11.10 -1.16
CA ARG A 22 6.94 10.56 -1.70
C ARG A 22 6.86 9.07 -1.45
N ASP A 23 5.68 8.60 -1.14
CA ASP A 23 5.39 7.17 -1.10
C ASP A 23 4.99 6.74 -2.51
N ALA A 24 5.65 5.69 -3.01
CA ALA A 24 5.46 5.25 -4.37
C ALA A 24 5.30 3.75 -4.48
N LEU A 25 4.56 3.34 -5.50
CA LEU A 25 4.31 1.94 -5.80
C LEU A 25 4.20 1.76 -7.32
N SER A 26 4.79 0.69 -7.84
CA SER A 26 4.58 0.32 -9.24
C SER A 26 3.10 0.02 -9.49
N GLN A 27 2.57 0.53 -10.59
CA GLN A 27 1.17 0.29 -10.96
C GLN A 27 0.89 -1.19 -11.31
N ASP A 28 1.92 -1.98 -11.48
CA ASP A 28 1.77 -3.42 -11.70
C ASP A 28 1.15 -4.14 -10.50
N TRP A 29 1.40 -3.64 -9.27
CA TRP A 29 0.83 -4.25 -8.07
C TRP A 29 -0.70 -4.15 -8.00
N PRO A 30 -1.30 -2.94 -8.13
CA PRO A 30 -2.75 -2.85 -8.17
C PRO A 30 -3.37 -3.66 -9.31
N SER A 31 -2.75 -3.64 -10.50
CA SER A 31 -3.25 -4.40 -11.64
C SER A 31 -3.25 -5.91 -11.36
N LEU A 32 -2.18 -6.43 -10.75
CA LEU A 32 -2.10 -7.84 -10.38
C LEU A 32 -3.18 -8.20 -9.36
N LEU A 33 -3.34 -7.38 -8.31
CA LEU A 33 -4.32 -7.66 -7.26
C LEU A 33 -5.75 -7.61 -7.80
N GLU A 34 -6.05 -6.66 -8.67
CA GLU A 34 -7.36 -6.56 -9.31
C GLU A 34 -7.65 -7.78 -10.17
N SER A 35 -6.64 -8.33 -10.85
CA SER A 35 -6.80 -9.51 -11.70
C SER A 35 -7.17 -10.77 -10.91
N ILE A 36 -6.86 -10.83 -9.63
CA ILE A 36 -7.19 -11.95 -8.75
C ILE A 36 -8.29 -11.59 -7.74
N ASN A 37 -9.07 -10.56 -8.06
CA ASN A 37 -10.22 -10.10 -7.27
C ASN A 37 -9.83 -9.67 -5.85
N CYS A 38 -8.73 -8.94 -5.73
CA CYS A 38 -8.28 -8.34 -4.50
C CYS A 38 -8.36 -6.82 -4.59
N ILE A 39 -8.64 -6.17 -3.46
CA ILE A 39 -8.65 -4.71 -3.37
C ILE A 39 -7.33 -4.28 -2.75
N PRO A 40 -6.51 -3.48 -3.46
CA PRO A 40 -5.27 -2.98 -2.87
C PRO A 40 -5.56 -1.87 -1.86
N VAL A 41 -4.95 -1.96 -0.68
CA VAL A 41 -5.02 -0.93 0.35
C VAL A 41 -3.59 -0.43 0.56
N PHE A 42 -3.31 0.79 0.15
CA PHE A 42 -1.97 1.35 0.24
C PHE A 42 -1.65 1.75 1.68
N ILE A 43 -0.50 1.30 2.16
CA ILE A 43 -0.04 1.59 3.52
C ILE A 43 1.08 2.64 3.43
N PRO A 44 0.82 3.89 3.83
CA PRO A 44 1.82 4.94 3.75
C PRO A 44 2.95 4.75 4.77
N ASN A 45 4.09 5.39 4.50
CA ASN A 45 5.24 5.34 5.40
C ASN A 45 5.08 6.33 6.56
N SER A 46 4.07 6.10 7.37
CA SER A 46 3.76 6.88 8.56
C SER A 46 3.37 5.91 9.66
N THR A 47 4.06 5.96 10.78
CA THR A 47 3.80 5.04 11.89
C THR A 47 2.36 5.13 12.39
N ALA A 48 1.84 6.34 12.55
CA ALA A 48 0.48 6.53 13.03
C ALA A 48 -0.57 5.99 12.04
N SER A 49 -0.41 6.32 10.76
CA SER A 49 -1.34 5.84 9.74
C SER A 49 -1.28 4.33 9.56
N THR A 50 -0.08 3.75 9.57
CA THR A 50 0.10 2.30 9.47
C THR A 50 -0.60 1.58 10.62
N LYS A 51 -0.43 2.07 11.83
CA LYS A 51 -1.06 1.49 13.01
C LYS A 51 -2.58 1.53 12.89
N SER A 52 -3.15 2.67 12.49
CA SER A 52 -4.59 2.82 12.31
C SER A 52 -5.12 1.88 11.22
N ILE A 53 -4.42 1.77 10.10
CA ILE A 53 -4.82 0.88 9.01
C ILE A 53 -4.85 -0.56 9.48
N LEU A 54 -3.80 -1.01 10.19
CA LEU A 54 -3.73 -2.39 10.66
C LEU A 54 -4.78 -2.70 11.73
N GLN A 55 -5.16 -1.71 12.54
CA GLN A 55 -6.14 -1.91 13.61
C GLN A 55 -7.59 -1.78 13.13
N GLU A 56 -7.86 -0.86 12.21
CA GLU A 56 -9.22 -0.49 11.83
C GLU A 56 -9.65 -1.04 10.48
N MET A 57 -8.70 -1.27 9.57
CA MET A 57 -9.00 -1.89 8.29
C MET A 57 -8.90 -3.40 8.44
N ASP A 58 -9.94 -4.10 8.07
CA ASP A 58 -9.99 -5.55 8.17
C ASP A 58 -9.28 -6.18 6.96
N LEU A 59 -7.95 -6.18 7.01
CA LEU A 59 -7.14 -6.70 5.90
C LEU A 59 -7.05 -8.22 5.93
N ASP A 60 -7.12 -8.82 4.76
CA ASP A 60 -6.97 -10.27 4.59
C ASP A 60 -5.50 -10.70 4.44
N GLY A 61 -4.63 -9.77 4.08
CA GLY A 61 -3.20 -10.04 3.96
C GLY A 61 -2.41 -8.76 3.72
N ILE A 62 -1.08 -8.88 3.75
CA ILE A 62 -0.17 -7.76 3.57
C ILE A 62 0.97 -8.17 2.65
N ILE A 63 1.32 -7.30 1.71
CA ILE A 63 2.48 -7.44 0.83
C ILE A 63 3.50 -6.37 1.21
N LEU A 64 4.74 -6.79 1.41
CA LEU A 64 5.85 -5.89 1.69
C LEU A 64 6.59 -5.62 0.37
N SER A 65 6.31 -4.48 -0.26
CA SER A 65 6.84 -4.18 -1.59
C SER A 65 8.04 -3.23 -1.56
N GLY A 66 8.25 -2.55 -0.46
CA GLY A 66 9.30 -1.56 -0.46
C GLY A 66 10.06 -1.38 0.82
#